data_242a03075ae79f685a6a2ea9062ab117
#
_entry.id   242a03075ae79f685a6a2ea9062ab117
#
_cell.length_a   1.000
_cell.length_b   1.000
_cell.length_c   1.000
_cell.angle_alpha   90.00
_cell.angle_beta   90.00
_cell.angle_gamma   90.00
#
_symmetry.space_group_name_H-M   'P 1'
#
loop_
_entity.id
_entity.type
_entity.pdbx_description
1 polymer ?
#
loop_
_entity_poly.entity_id
_entity_poly.type
_entity_poly.pdbx_seq_one_letter_code
_entity_poly.pdbx_strand_id
1 'polypeptide(L)'
;MPGERFFDTNVLIYAFAAGDRRSARAESLLAEGGVIGVQVLNEFTNVVRRKLGWDWPQADAALAAIAELTGPARSLTADIHAEAVKLARRNSLSFYDALIVAAAADAGCHVLLTEDLQHGRTLGGVTIQNPFLEEA
;
A
#
# COMPACT_ATOMS: atom_id res chain seq x y z
N MET A 1 12.36 9.41 6.10
CA MET A 1 11.51 10.51 5.57
C MET A 1 10.16 9.95 5.14
N PRO A 2 9.05 10.62 5.43
CA PRO A 2 7.72 10.10 5.09
C PRO A 2 7.55 9.78 3.60
N GLY A 3 8.09 10.61 2.70
CA GLY A 3 7.99 10.40 1.26
C GLY A 3 8.75 9.19 0.73
N GLU A 4 9.51 8.52 1.57
CA GLU A 4 10.29 7.34 1.17
C GLU A 4 9.56 6.03 1.39
N ARG A 5 8.38 6.07 2.00
CA ARG A 5 7.58 4.88 2.32
C ARG A 5 6.32 4.84 1.48
N PHE A 6 6.05 3.69 0.93
CA PHE A 6 4.85 3.43 0.13
C PHE A 6 3.96 2.45 0.91
N PHE A 7 2.66 2.74 0.99
CA PHE A 7 1.71 1.90 1.71
C PHE A 7 0.98 0.96 0.77
N ASP A 8 0.94 -0.33 1.11
CA ASP A 8 0.04 -1.28 0.47
C ASP A 8 -1.36 -1.14 1.05
N THR A 9 -2.34 -1.69 0.34
CA THR A 9 -3.75 -1.62 0.68
C THR A 9 -4.06 -2.11 2.08
N ASN A 10 -3.41 -3.21 2.53
CA ASN A 10 -3.70 -3.79 3.85
C ASN A 10 -3.44 -2.79 4.99
N VAL A 11 -2.44 -1.93 4.85
CA VAL A 11 -2.18 -0.90 5.88
C VAL A 11 -3.37 0.04 6.01
N LEU A 12 -3.95 0.48 4.88
CA LEU A 12 -5.13 1.34 4.89
C LEU A 12 -6.34 0.62 5.47
N ILE A 13 -6.55 -0.65 5.12
CA ILE A 13 -7.66 -1.43 5.64
C ILE A 13 -7.57 -1.54 7.16
N TYR A 14 -6.41 -1.86 7.70
CA TYR A 14 -6.25 -1.96 9.16
C TYR A 14 -6.45 -0.62 9.85
N ALA A 15 -5.99 0.47 9.26
CA ALA A 15 -6.13 1.79 9.86
C ALA A 15 -7.59 2.24 9.95
N PHE A 16 -8.42 1.92 8.94
CA PHE A 16 -9.77 2.48 8.84
C PHE A 16 -10.89 1.48 9.10
N ALA A 17 -10.64 0.19 9.03
CA ALA A 17 -11.75 -0.77 8.95
C ALA A 17 -11.63 -2.02 9.84
N ALA A 18 -10.44 -2.51 10.13
CA ALA A 18 -10.30 -3.84 10.72
C ALA A 18 -10.58 -3.92 12.22
N GLY A 19 -10.21 -2.91 13.00
CA GLY A 19 -10.45 -2.90 14.44
C GLY A 19 -9.76 -4.04 15.20
N ASP A 20 -8.58 -4.48 14.76
CA ASP A 20 -7.81 -5.52 15.41
C ASP A 20 -6.47 -5.00 15.94
N ARG A 21 -5.55 -5.89 16.36
CA ARG A 21 -4.26 -5.51 16.92
C ARG A 21 -3.38 -4.70 15.96
N ARG A 22 -3.62 -4.84 14.66
CA ARG A 22 -2.84 -4.14 13.63
C ARG A 22 -3.32 -2.70 13.40
N SER A 23 -4.52 -2.38 13.83
CA SER A 23 -5.14 -1.08 13.58
C SER A 23 -4.36 0.08 14.21
N ALA A 24 -3.95 -0.03 15.47
CA ALA A 24 -3.19 1.02 16.13
C ALA A 24 -1.84 1.26 15.43
N ARG A 25 -1.17 0.20 15.03
CA ARG A 25 0.11 0.31 14.30
C ARG A 25 -0.09 0.97 12.94
N ALA A 26 -1.12 0.56 12.21
CA ALA A 26 -1.44 1.12 10.90
C ALA A 26 -1.79 2.61 11.00
N GLU A 27 -2.57 2.99 12.00
CA GLU A 27 -2.91 4.40 12.25
C GLU A 27 -1.68 5.24 12.54
N SER A 28 -0.76 4.73 13.37
CA SER A 28 0.51 5.42 13.65
C SER A 28 1.34 5.63 12.41
N LEU A 29 1.44 4.62 11.55
CA LEU A 29 2.21 4.70 10.32
C LEU A 29 1.64 5.75 9.37
N LEU A 30 0.32 5.77 9.20
CA LEU A 30 -0.33 6.78 8.37
C LEU A 30 -0.15 8.19 8.92
N ALA A 31 -0.21 8.35 10.25
CA ALA A 31 -0.01 9.64 10.88
C ALA A 31 1.40 10.19 10.63
N GLU A 32 2.39 9.30 10.49
CA GLU A 32 3.76 9.70 10.15
C GLU A 32 3.90 10.11 8.68
N GLY A 33 2.95 9.74 7.85
CA GLY A 33 2.93 10.06 6.42
C GLY A 33 3.61 9.02 5.54
N GLY A 34 3.33 9.11 4.27
CA GLY A 34 3.87 8.24 3.24
C GLY A 34 3.16 8.48 1.91
N VAL A 35 3.37 7.57 0.98
CA VAL A 35 2.90 7.69 -0.41
C VAL A 35 2.02 6.49 -0.74
N ILE A 36 1.00 6.71 -1.55
CA ILE A 36 0.17 5.65 -2.12
C ILE A 36 0.01 5.85 -3.62
N GLY A 37 -0.34 4.78 -4.30
CA GLY A 37 -0.68 4.82 -5.73
C GLY A 37 -2.18 4.64 -5.95
N VAL A 38 -2.62 4.93 -7.16
CA VAL A 38 -4.04 4.81 -7.56
C VAL A 38 -4.53 3.37 -7.39
N GLN A 39 -3.71 2.36 -7.68
CA GLN A 39 -4.12 0.96 -7.52
C GLN A 39 -4.49 0.63 -6.06
N VAL A 40 -3.77 1.21 -5.10
CA VAL A 40 -4.07 1.03 -3.68
C VAL A 40 -5.45 1.62 -3.36
N LEU A 41 -5.77 2.79 -3.89
CA LEU A 41 -7.11 3.38 -3.73
C LEU A 41 -8.20 2.51 -4.34
N ASN A 42 -7.94 1.95 -5.52
CA ASN A 42 -8.88 1.05 -6.19
C ASN A 42 -9.17 -0.18 -5.33
N GLU A 43 -8.13 -0.82 -4.83
CA GLU A 43 -8.28 -2.01 -3.98
C GLU A 43 -8.96 -1.69 -2.65
N PHE A 44 -8.59 -0.59 -2.01
CA PHE A 44 -9.21 -0.14 -0.77
C PHE A 44 -10.71 0.05 -0.96
N THR A 45 -11.09 0.81 -1.98
CA THR A 45 -12.50 1.09 -2.30
C THR A 45 -13.27 -0.20 -2.55
N ASN A 46 -12.71 -1.11 -3.33
CA ASN A 46 -13.34 -2.38 -3.64
C ASN A 46 -13.55 -3.23 -2.37
N VAL A 47 -12.55 -3.30 -1.50
CA VAL A 47 -12.63 -4.10 -0.26
C VAL A 47 -13.69 -3.54 0.69
N VAL A 48 -13.68 -2.24 0.96
CA VAL A 48 -14.63 -1.66 1.92
C VAL A 48 -16.07 -1.74 1.41
N ARG A 49 -16.27 -1.59 0.11
CA ARG A 49 -17.59 -1.72 -0.50
C ARG A 49 -18.08 -3.17 -0.56
N ARG A 50 -17.25 -4.08 -1.05
CA ARG A 50 -17.69 -5.45 -1.34
C ARG A 50 -17.56 -6.41 -0.17
N LYS A 51 -16.48 -6.31 0.59
CA LYS A 51 -16.26 -7.25 1.71
C LYS A 51 -16.80 -6.72 3.02
N LEU A 52 -16.67 -5.41 3.27
CA LEU A 52 -17.05 -4.82 4.55
C LEU A 52 -18.44 -4.19 4.54
N GLY A 53 -19.05 -4.08 3.36
CA GLY A 53 -20.42 -3.60 3.23
C GLY A 53 -20.59 -2.11 3.55
N TRP A 54 -19.53 -1.32 3.45
CA TRP A 54 -19.65 0.12 3.68
C TRP A 54 -20.52 0.80 2.63
N ASP A 55 -21.28 1.79 3.06
CA ASP A 55 -21.97 2.67 2.11
C ASP A 55 -21.00 3.69 1.49
N TRP A 56 -21.44 4.40 0.47
CA TRP A 56 -20.59 5.38 -0.20
C TRP A 56 -20.15 6.52 0.72
N PRO A 57 -21.01 7.10 1.59
CA PRO A 57 -20.57 8.12 2.53
C PRO A 57 -19.43 7.67 3.45
N GLN A 58 -19.46 6.42 3.94
CA GLN A 58 -18.38 5.86 4.74
C GLN A 58 -17.09 5.75 3.93
N ALA A 59 -17.18 5.24 2.70
CA ALA A 59 -16.04 5.10 1.81
C ALA A 59 -15.45 6.48 1.47
N ASP A 60 -16.27 7.45 1.15
CA ASP A 60 -15.83 8.81 0.82
C ASP A 60 -15.12 9.47 1.99
N ALA A 61 -15.60 9.30 3.21
CA ALA A 61 -14.97 9.87 4.39
C ALA A 61 -13.55 9.30 4.60
N ALA A 62 -13.39 7.99 4.44
CA ALA A 62 -12.08 7.35 4.57
C ALA A 62 -11.14 7.79 3.45
N LEU A 63 -11.62 7.85 2.21
CA LEU A 63 -10.81 8.29 1.08
C LEU A 63 -10.32 9.74 1.25
N ALA A 64 -11.16 10.61 1.79
CA ALA A 64 -10.78 11.99 2.09
C ALA A 64 -9.69 12.04 3.16
N ALA A 65 -9.82 11.25 4.21
CA ALA A 65 -8.79 11.17 5.28
C ALA A 65 -7.47 10.63 4.74
N ILE A 66 -7.52 9.60 3.89
CA ILE A 66 -6.33 9.05 3.24
C ILE A 66 -5.61 10.13 2.43
N ALA A 67 -6.35 10.88 1.63
CA ALA A 67 -5.78 11.96 0.81
C ALA A 67 -5.09 13.03 1.66
N GLU A 68 -5.66 13.38 2.80
CA GLU A 68 -5.04 14.34 3.72
C GLU A 68 -3.73 13.80 4.31
N LEU A 69 -3.69 12.51 4.65
CA LEU A 69 -2.53 11.91 5.30
C LEU A 69 -1.38 11.60 4.33
N THR A 70 -1.71 11.24 3.08
CA THR A 70 -0.71 10.78 2.11
C THR A 70 -0.46 11.75 0.96
N GLY A 71 -1.29 12.79 0.83
CA GLY A 71 -1.28 13.67 -0.34
C GLY A 71 -1.88 12.98 -1.57
N PRO A 72 -1.73 13.58 -2.75
CA PRO A 72 -2.30 13.00 -3.97
C PRO A 72 -1.70 11.64 -4.29
N ALA A 73 -2.57 10.68 -4.65
CA ALA A 73 -2.12 9.35 -5.05
C ALA A 73 -1.30 9.44 -6.34
N ARG A 74 -0.24 8.61 -6.43
CA ARG A 74 0.60 8.54 -7.61
C ARG A 74 -0.14 7.83 -8.74
N SER A 75 0.02 8.35 -9.95
CA SER A 75 -0.62 7.79 -11.15
C SER A 75 -0.12 6.39 -11.45
N LEU A 76 -1.01 5.55 -11.94
CA LEU A 76 -0.67 4.23 -12.48
C LEU A 76 -0.47 4.39 -13.98
N THR A 77 0.74 4.12 -14.46
CA THR A 77 1.12 4.36 -15.85
C THR A 77 1.44 3.07 -16.59
N ALA A 78 1.47 3.15 -17.92
CA ALA A 78 1.91 2.04 -18.76
C ALA A 78 3.36 1.64 -18.46
N ASP A 79 4.21 2.61 -18.12
CA ASP A 79 5.61 2.32 -17.75
C ASP A 79 5.70 1.52 -16.45
N ILE A 80 4.89 1.84 -15.46
CA ILE A 80 4.80 1.06 -14.21
C ILE A 80 4.35 -0.36 -14.52
N HIS A 81 3.36 -0.53 -15.39
CA HIS A 81 2.91 -1.85 -15.83
C HIS A 81 4.07 -2.65 -16.44
N ALA A 82 4.82 -2.05 -17.35
CA ALA A 82 5.94 -2.73 -18.02
C ALA A 82 7.03 -3.15 -17.03
N GLU A 83 7.36 -2.29 -16.06
CA GLU A 83 8.30 -2.64 -15.00
C GLU A 83 7.78 -3.76 -14.11
N ALA A 84 6.48 -3.76 -13.81
CA ALA A 84 5.86 -4.83 -13.03
C ALA A 84 5.98 -6.18 -13.73
N VAL A 85 5.79 -6.24 -15.04
CA VAL A 85 5.97 -7.46 -15.82
C VAL A 85 7.39 -8.00 -15.68
N LYS A 86 8.39 -7.12 -15.79
CA LYS A 86 9.81 -7.51 -15.63
C LYS A 86 10.09 -8.04 -14.22
N LEU A 87 9.61 -7.35 -13.20
CA LEU A 87 9.81 -7.78 -11.80
C LEU A 87 9.14 -9.12 -11.52
N ALA A 88 7.92 -9.32 -12.02
CA ALA A 88 7.19 -10.56 -11.83
C ALA A 88 7.95 -11.73 -12.44
N ARG A 89 8.45 -11.55 -13.67
CA ARG A 89 9.20 -12.58 -14.39
C ARG A 89 10.53 -12.93 -13.72
N ARG A 90 11.29 -11.91 -13.29
CA ARG A 90 12.62 -12.10 -12.69
C ARG A 90 12.57 -12.70 -11.29
N ASN A 91 11.51 -12.42 -10.54
CA ASN A 91 11.44 -12.75 -9.11
C ASN A 91 10.34 -13.76 -8.78
N SER A 92 9.67 -14.31 -9.78
CA SER A 92 8.58 -15.27 -9.59
C SER A 92 7.46 -14.74 -8.68
N LEU A 93 7.11 -13.47 -8.87
CA LEU A 93 6.04 -12.82 -8.15
C LEU A 93 4.73 -12.88 -8.94
N SER A 94 3.60 -12.86 -8.23
CA SER A 94 2.33 -12.58 -8.90
C SER A 94 2.39 -11.18 -9.50
N PHE A 95 1.59 -10.93 -10.54
CA PHE A 95 1.61 -9.64 -11.23
C PHE A 95 1.26 -8.49 -10.28
N TYR A 96 0.21 -8.63 -9.47
CA TYR A 96 -0.20 -7.54 -8.58
C TYR A 96 0.80 -7.26 -7.47
N ASP A 97 1.51 -8.28 -6.98
CA ASP A 97 2.63 -8.07 -6.05
C ASP A 97 3.76 -7.29 -6.70
N ALA A 98 4.11 -7.64 -7.95
CA ALA A 98 5.11 -6.92 -8.71
C ALA A 98 4.66 -5.49 -9.02
N LEU A 99 3.37 -5.30 -9.28
CA LEU A 99 2.81 -3.99 -9.61
C LEU A 99 2.99 -2.99 -8.46
N ILE A 100 2.73 -3.40 -7.24
CA ILE A 100 2.89 -2.48 -6.10
C ILE A 100 4.37 -2.15 -5.85
N VAL A 101 5.25 -3.11 -6.04
CA VAL A 101 6.71 -2.86 -5.95
C VAL A 101 7.14 -1.87 -7.03
N ALA A 102 6.69 -2.06 -8.26
CA ALA A 102 7.01 -1.14 -9.38
C ALA A 102 6.46 0.26 -9.12
N ALA A 103 5.26 0.37 -8.56
CA ALA A 103 4.65 1.66 -8.22
C ALA A 103 5.45 2.38 -7.13
N ALA A 104 5.90 1.65 -6.10
CA ALA A 104 6.73 2.20 -5.04
C ALA A 104 8.07 2.72 -5.59
N ALA A 105 8.70 1.95 -6.45
CA ALA A 105 9.96 2.34 -7.10
C ALA A 105 9.79 3.59 -7.95
N ASP A 106 8.72 3.65 -8.74
CA ASP A 106 8.43 4.82 -9.59
C ASP A 106 8.21 6.09 -8.77
N ALA A 107 7.61 5.95 -7.60
CA ALA A 107 7.38 7.06 -6.68
C ALA A 107 8.65 7.51 -5.93
N GLY A 108 9.78 6.83 -6.14
CA GLY A 108 11.02 7.13 -5.46
C GLY A 108 11.07 6.62 -4.02
N CYS A 109 10.21 5.70 -3.67
CA CYS A 109 10.16 5.13 -2.32
C CYS A 109 11.17 4.00 -2.19
N HIS A 110 11.86 3.95 -1.05
CA HIS A 110 12.83 2.89 -0.74
C HIS A 110 12.23 1.77 0.10
N VAL A 111 11.07 2.00 0.68
CA VAL A 111 10.38 1.05 1.55
C VAL A 111 8.94 0.87 1.10
N LEU A 112 8.52 -0.38 1.01
CA LEU A 112 7.11 -0.74 0.82
C LEU A 112 6.60 -1.40 2.10
N LEU A 113 5.59 -0.80 2.71
CA LEU A 113 4.96 -1.34 3.91
C LEU A 113 3.79 -2.24 3.51
N THR A 114 3.95 -3.53 3.74
CA THR A 114 2.97 -4.56 3.35
C THR A 114 3.15 -5.81 4.21
N GLU A 115 2.06 -6.53 4.45
CA GLU A 115 2.15 -7.86 5.08
C GLU A 115 2.11 -9.01 4.07
N ASP A 116 1.91 -8.69 2.77
CA ASP A 116 1.69 -9.72 1.74
C ASP A 116 2.96 -10.24 1.09
N LEU A 117 4.08 -9.56 1.28
CA LEU A 117 5.37 -9.94 0.69
C LEU A 117 6.37 -10.26 1.79
N GLN A 118 7.44 -10.95 1.41
CA GLN A 118 8.45 -11.39 2.38
C GLN A 118 9.18 -10.21 3.00
N HIS A 119 9.08 -10.09 4.32
CA HIS A 119 9.77 -9.09 5.10
C HIS A 119 11.28 -9.14 4.89
N GLY A 120 11.89 -7.98 4.68
CA GLY A 120 13.32 -7.82 4.51
C GLY A 120 13.83 -8.03 3.09
N ARG A 121 13.00 -8.52 2.19
CA ARG A 121 13.37 -8.74 0.79
C ARG A 121 13.51 -7.41 0.06
N THR A 122 14.52 -7.28 -0.79
CA THR A 122 14.69 -6.11 -1.66
C THR A 122 14.37 -6.49 -3.10
N LEU A 123 13.48 -5.74 -3.71
CA LEU A 123 13.00 -5.95 -5.07
C LEU A 123 13.02 -4.62 -5.80
N GLY A 124 13.73 -4.55 -6.94
CA GLY A 124 13.75 -3.33 -7.74
C GLY A 124 14.19 -2.08 -6.97
N GLY A 125 15.08 -2.23 -5.99
CA GLY A 125 15.52 -1.11 -5.15
C GLY A 125 14.60 -0.76 -4.00
N VAL A 126 13.51 -1.52 -3.82
CA VAL A 126 12.52 -1.30 -2.76
C VAL A 126 12.65 -2.41 -1.72
N THR A 127 12.80 -2.05 -0.46
CA THR A 127 12.85 -3.02 0.64
C THR A 127 11.45 -3.23 1.20
N ILE A 128 11.06 -4.50 1.30
CA ILE A 128 9.78 -4.90 1.85
C ILE A 128 9.87 -4.88 3.38
N GLN A 129 8.93 -4.21 4.01
CA GLN A 129 8.82 -4.19 5.45
C GLN A 129 7.39 -4.55 5.85
N ASN A 130 7.25 -5.63 6.63
CA ASN A 130 5.96 -5.97 7.23
C ASN A 130 5.89 -5.30 8.60
N PRO A 131 5.09 -4.24 8.74
CA PRO A 131 5.06 -3.46 9.98
C PRO A 131 4.26 -4.14 11.10
N PHE A 132 3.63 -5.27 10.79
CA PHE A 132 2.73 -5.99 11.71
C PHE A 132 3.35 -7.24 12.32
N LEU A 133 4.63 -7.49 12.06
CA LEU A 133 5.32 -8.60 12.70
C LEU A 133 5.45 -8.35 14.19
N GLU A 134 5.15 -9.39 14.97
CA GLU A 134 5.35 -9.32 16.41
C GLU A 134 6.84 -9.47 16.71
N GLU A 135 7.33 -8.67 17.65
CA GLU A 135 8.66 -8.84 18.15
C GLU A 135 8.70 -10.12 19.01
N ALA A 136 9.69 -10.94 18.78
CA ALA A 136 9.87 -12.18 19.52
C ALA A 136 10.21 -11.90 21.00
#